data_0a552548e9f90031a4544274b8a34de7
#
_entry.id   0a552548e9f90031a4544274b8a34de7
#
_cell.length_a   1.000
_cell.length_b   1.000
_cell.length_c   1.000
_cell.angle_alpha   90.00
_cell.angle_beta   90.00
_cell.angle_gamma   90.00
#
_symmetry.space_group_name_H-M   'P 1'
#
loop_
_entity.id
_entity.type
_entity.pdbx_description
1 polymer ?
#
loop_
_entity_poly.entity_id
_entity_poly.type
_entity_poly.pdbx_seq_one_letter_code
_entity_poly.pdbx_strand_id
1 'polypeptide(L)'
;MLFFYKILFAAEILVAEFLFTFRLKKRRQFPLRFAAVSAVTIAVAAAFPVGFSAANTFWYNSLTFLTIFAITLPGLRLCYDESMIGLFFCCMAAYTTQHFAYELVNLLFALVLQARSPLLGMYTEETVTIGFNRMTLLFVIGYLMCYVAAYTAMYFFFARRIRAARTIVVRSKSMMFLIAAGLLADIILNSVLAYHGNMDFVGEAISYVTNMLCCALLIYAQFGLLQTTEAEAELALVDRLRRQEREQYEFSRENIDLINMKCHDMRHQLREIGRSRSMPEDVVREMESAISLYDAVVKTGNVALDTVLTEKSLQCAKAGIRLTCVADGGALSFMGESDIYSLFGNALENATDAVMRLGEADRVISLKVYRTGELVTITVRNPYAGKVTFDERGLPETTKGGADTHGYGVRSIMQTAEKYGGRAAVTADGGVFALNVLLPVPIGEADGVNGDKRAE
;
A
#
# COMPACT_ATOMS: atom_id res chain seq x y z
N MET A 1 -30.72 -38.17 2.65
CA MET A 1 -30.05 -37.32 1.67
C MET A 1 -29.69 -35.96 2.24
N LEU A 2 -30.62 -35.23 2.83
CA LEU A 2 -30.36 -33.91 3.46
C LEU A 2 -29.18 -33.90 4.46
N PHE A 3 -28.96 -34.98 5.21
CA PHE A 3 -27.83 -35.13 6.13
C PHE A 3 -26.47 -35.06 5.40
N PHE A 4 -26.29 -35.80 4.32
CA PHE A 4 -25.04 -35.79 3.54
C PHE A 4 -24.82 -34.44 2.84
N TYR A 5 -25.89 -33.81 2.38
CA TYR A 5 -25.82 -32.49 1.75
C TYR A 5 -25.28 -31.42 2.70
N LYS A 6 -25.73 -31.40 3.96
CA LYS A 6 -25.23 -30.44 4.97
C LYS A 6 -23.73 -30.62 5.26
N ILE A 7 -23.28 -31.86 5.36
CA ILE A 7 -21.86 -32.18 5.55
C ILE A 7 -21.07 -31.73 4.34
N LEU A 8 -21.56 -32.01 3.12
CA LEU A 8 -20.91 -31.59 1.88
C LEU A 8 -20.83 -30.07 1.81
N PHE A 9 -21.93 -29.36 2.08
CA PHE A 9 -21.95 -27.90 2.13
C PHE A 9 -20.95 -27.33 3.17
N ALA A 10 -20.87 -27.93 4.37
CA ALA A 10 -19.90 -27.50 5.38
C ALA A 10 -18.45 -27.71 4.90
N ALA A 11 -18.18 -28.79 4.19
CA ALA A 11 -16.85 -29.03 3.59
C ALA A 11 -16.53 -28.03 2.48
N GLU A 12 -17.47 -27.72 1.61
CA GLU A 12 -17.33 -26.74 0.52
C GLU A 12 -17.06 -25.34 1.05
N ILE A 13 -17.81 -24.90 2.07
CA ILE A 13 -17.59 -23.60 2.68
C ILE A 13 -16.23 -23.50 3.35
N LEU A 14 -15.76 -24.53 4.05
CA LEU A 14 -14.43 -24.56 4.66
C LEU A 14 -13.32 -24.48 3.62
N VAL A 15 -13.47 -25.12 2.47
CA VAL A 15 -12.53 -25.04 1.34
C VAL A 15 -12.54 -23.63 0.75
N ALA A 16 -13.73 -23.05 0.55
CA ALA A 16 -13.86 -21.66 0.06
C ALA A 16 -13.26 -20.64 1.05
N GLU A 17 -13.53 -20.79 2.36
CA GLU A 17 -12.93 -19.95 3.39
C GLU A 17 -11.41 -20.06 3.43
N PHE A 18 -10.88 -21.27 3.29
CA PHE A 18 -9.43 -21.47 3.17
C PHE A 18 -8.87 -20.77 1.92
N LEU A 19 -9.58 -20.81 0.80
CA LEU A 19 -9.18 -20.14 -0.45
C LEU A 19 -8.94 -18.62 -0.27
N PHE A 20 -9.78 -17.95 0.52
CA PHE A 20 -9.67 -16.51 0.77
C PHE A 20 -8.79 -16.15 1.97
N THR A 21 -8.51 -17.11 2.87
CA THR A 21 -7.76 -16.83 4.10
C THR A 21 -6.34 -17.38 4.10
N PHE A 22 -5.95 -18.28 3.17
CA PHE A 22 -4.66 -18.98 3.24
C PHE A 22 -3.43 -18.06 3.21
N ARG A 23 -3.56 -16.84 2.66
CA ARG A 23 -2.52 -15.81 2.61
C ARG A 23 -2.44 -14.94 3.86
N LEU A 24 -3.44 -15.01 4.73
CA LEU A 24 -3.48 -14.24 5.97
C LEU A 24 -2.43 -14.76 6.97
N LYS A 25 -2.05 -13.93 7.91
CA LYS A 25 -1.11 -14.29 8.97
C LYS A 25 -1.72 -15.36 9.87
N LYS A 26 -1.10 -16.54 9.87
CA LYS A 26 -1.53 -17.70 10.64
C LYS A 26 -1.06 -17.61 12.09
N ARG A 27 -1.89 -18.04 13.04
CA ARG A 27 -1.51 -18.17 14.45
C ARG A 27 -0.70 -19.45 14.71
N ARG A 28 0.00 -19.48 15.84
CA ARG A 28 0.74 -20.70 16.29
C ARG A 28 -0.18 -21.92 16.32
N GLN A 29 0.32 -23.07 15.89
CA GLN A 29 -0.44 -24.32 15.78
C GLN A 29 -1.65 -24.25 14.81
N PHE A 30 -1.55 -23.47 13.73
CA PHE A 30 -2.60 -23.32 12.73
C PHE A 30 -3.21 -24.64 12.25
N PRO A 31 -2.44 -25.70 11.85
CA PRO A 31 -3.06 -26.92 11.34
C PRO A 31 -3.99 -27.59 12.35
N LEU A 32 -3.58 -27.63 13.62
CA LEU A 32 -4.39 -28.24 14.70
C LEU A 32 -5.67 -27.42 14.94
N ARG A 33 -5.55 -26.09 14.99
CA ARG A 33 -6.71 -25.20 15.19
C ARG A 33 -7.69 -25.29 14.03
N PHE A 34 -7.18 -25.27 12.79
CA PHE A 34 -8.02 -25.35 11.60
C PHE A 34 -8.72 -26.72 11.52
N ALA A 35 -8.03 -27.83 11.83
CA ALA A 35 -8.63 -29.15 11.91
C ALA A 35 -9.73 -29.22 12.98
N ALA A 36 -9.50 -28.62 14.15
CA ALA A 36 -10.51 -28.59 15.23
C ALA A 36 -11.75 -27.80 14.83
N VAL A 37 -11.56 -26.59 14.22
CA VAL A 37 -12.67 -25.76 13.71
C VAL A 37 -13.44 -26.49 12.62
N SER A 38 -12.75 -27.14 11.68
CA SER A 38 -13.38 -27.95 10.63
C SER A 38 -14.19 -29.10 11.20
N ALA A 39 -13.63 -29.83 12.18
CA ALA A 39 -14.33 -30.94 12.84
C ALA A 39 -15.59 -30.45 13.58
N VAL A 40 -15.52 -29.34 14.31
CA VAL A 40 -16.68 -28.72 14.98
C VAL A 40 -17.74 -28.31 13.97
N THR A 41 -17.34 -27.63 12.89
CA THR A 41 -18.27 -27.18 11.84
C THR A 41 -19.01 -28.36 11.21
N ILE A 42 -18.28 -29.43 10.86
CA ILE A 42 -18.87 -30.66 10.29
C ILE A 42 -19.79 -31.35 11.30
N ALA A 43 -19.37 -31.44 12.57
CA ALA A 43 -20.18 -32.03 13.62
C ALA A 43 -21.49 -31.26 13.85
N VAL A 44 -21.45 -29.94 13.85
CA VAL A 44 -22.67 -29.11 13.95
C VAL A 44 -23.56 -29.28 12.71
N ALA A 45 -22.99 -29.29 11.51
CA ALA A 45 -23.73 -29.57 10.30
C ALA A 45 -24.41 -30.93 10.33
N ALA A 46 -23.75 -31.97 10.84
CA ALA A 46 -24.29 -33.31 11.01
C ALA A 46 -25.38 -33.37 12.10
N ALA A 47 -25.16 -32.68 13.23
CA ALA A 47 -26.09 -32.69 14.37
C ALA A 47 -27.34 -31.78 14.15
N PHE A 48 -27.33 -30.91 13.16
CA PHE A 48 -28.45 -30.00 12.92
C PHE A 48 -29.74 -30.79 12.66
N PRO A 49 -30.84 -30.55 13.40
CA PRO A 49 -31.98 -31.42 13.44
C PRO A 49 -32.66 -31.61 12.10
N VAL A 50 -32.70 -32.84 11.59
CA VAL A 50 -33.36 -33.20 10.33
C VAL A 50 -34.89 -33.21 10.49
N GLY A 51 -35.39 -33.42 11.74
CA GLY A 51 -36.82 -33.53 12.05
C GLY A 51 -37.64 -32.27 11.76
N PHE A 52 -36.98 -31.10 11.70
CA PHE A 52 -37.62 -29.86 11.28
C PHE A 52 -37.84 -29.76 9.75
N SER A 53 -37.19 -30.65 8.97
CA SER A 53 -37.38 -30.69 7.51
C SER A 53 -38.76 -31.17 7.10
N ALA A 54 -39.50 -31.84 7.99
CA ALA A 54 -40.88 -32.25 7.75
C ALA A 54 -41.83 -31.06 7.51
N ALA A 55 -41.41 -29.84 7.86
CA ALA A 55 -42.18 -28.65 7.56
C ALA A 55 -41.89 -28.06 6.17
N ASN A 56 -40.93 -28.63 5.42
CA ASN A 56 -40.52 -28.24 4.05
C ASN A 56 -40.48 -26.71 3.87
N THR A 57 -39.84 -26.01 4.83
CA THR A 57 -39.88 -24.56 4.88
C THR A 57 -38.51 -24.01 4.48
N PHE A 58 -38.51 -23.04 3.56
CA PHE A 58 -37.29 -22.33 3.13
C PHE A 58 -36.51 -21.74 4.31
N TRP A 59 -37.15 -21.41 5.42
CA TRP A 59 -36.54 -20.95 6.66
C TRP A 59 -35.51 -21.95 7.24
N TYR A 60 -35.78 -23.24 7.13
CA TYR A 60 -34.89 -24.26 7.67
C TYR A 60 -33.53 -24.25 6.98
N ASN A 61 -33.50 -24.18 5.67
CA ASN A 61 -32.24 -24.11 4.91
C ASN A 61 -31.50 -22.82 5.19
N SER A 62 -32.18 -21.68 5.13
CA SER A 62 -31.59 -20.36 5.42
C SER A 62 -30.99 -20.31 6.83
N LEU A 63 -31.68 -20.89 7.82
CA LEU A 63 -31.19 -20.99 9.21
C LEU A 63 -29.98 -21.90 9.33
N THR A 64 -29.97 -23.04 8.64
CA THR A 64 -28.84 -23.98 8.62
C THR A 64 -27.58 -23.28 8.07
N PHE A 65 -27.71 -22.60 6.94
CA PHE A 65 -26.63 -21.87 6.32
C PHE A 65 -26.10 -20.73 7.20
N LEU A 66 -27.00 -19.94 7.78
CA LEU A 66 -26.64 -18.86 8.69
C LEU A 66 -25.93 -19.39 9.94
N THR A 67 -26.35 -20.54 10.48
CA THR A 67 -25.74 -21.16 11.66
C THR A 67 -24.32 -21.62 11.36
N ILE A 68 -24.08 -22.28 10.22
CA ILE A 68 -22.74 -22.72 9.81
C ILE A 68 -21.83 -21.51 9.64
N PHE A 69 -22.29 -20.47 8.96
CA PHE A 69 -21.56 -19.22 8.78
C PHE A 69 -21.21 -18.54 10.13
N ALA A 70 -22.17 -18.50 11.06
CA ALA A 70 -21.96 -17.92 12.40
C ALA A 70 -20.94 -18.68 13.26
N ILE A 71 -20.72 -19.96 12.99
CA ILE A 71 -19.72 -20.79 13.69
C ILE A 71 -18.35 -20.68 13.03
N THR A 72 -18.28 -20.65 11.70
CA THR A 72 -16.99 -20.60 11.00
C THR A 72 -16.28 -19.29 11.23
N LEU A 73 -16.97 -18.16 11.29
CA LEU A 73 -16.38 -16.83 11.51
C LEU A 73 -15.56 -16.72 12.82
N PRO A 74 -16.09 -17.06 14.01
CA PRO A 74 -15.30 -17.14 15.25
C PRO A 74 -14.21 -18.20 15.18
N GLY A 75 -14.48 -19.33 14.53
CA GLY A 75 -13.52 -20.42 14.33
C GLY A 75 -12.29 -19.93 13.56
N LEU A 76 -12.45 -19.18 12.49
CA LEU A 76 -11.34 -18.62 11.75
C LEU A 76 -10.54 -17.60 12.57
N ARG A 77 -11.16 -16.86 13.49
CA ARG A 77 -10.45 -15.97 14.41
C ARG A 77 -9.48 -16.71 15.34
N LEU A 78 -9.76 -17.96 15.65
CA LEU A 78 -8.83 -18.83 16.40
C LEU A 78 -7.64 -19.26 15.55
N CYS A 79 -7.80 -19.34 14.23
CA CYS A 79 -6.79 -19.81 13.28
C CYS A 79 -5.88 -18.70 12.77
N TYR A 80 -6.43 -17.50 12.55
CA TYR A 80 -5.73 -16.38 11.91
C TYR A 80 -5.58 -15.18 12.84
N ASP A 81 -4.48 -14.43 12.65
CA ASP A 81 -4.21 -13.19 13.36
C ASP A 81 -4.69 -12.01 12.49
N GLU A 82 -6.02 -11.92 12.34
CA GLU A 82 -6.70 -10.95 11.49
C GLU A 82 -7.90 -10.34 12.23
N SER A 83 -8.32 -9.13 11.84
CA SER A 83 -9.49 -8.47 12.41
C SER A 83 -10.78 -9.26 12.16
N MET A 84 -11.78 -9.15 13.05
CA MET A 84 -13.09 -9.79 12.82
C MET A 84 -13.76 -9.28 11.54
N ILE A 85 -13.53 -8.01 11.19
CA ILE A 85 -14.07 -7.41 9.97
C ILE A 85 -13.38 -7.97 8.73
N GLY A 86 -12.04 -8.15 8.77
CA GLY A 86 -11.29 -8.77 7.69
C GLY A 86 -11.67 -10.24 7.49
N LEU A 87 -11.87 -11.00 8.57
CA LEU A 87 -12.37 -12.38 8.50
C LEU A 87 -13.80 -12.44 7.97
N PHE A 88 -14.68 -11.54 8.41
CA PHE A 88 -16.03 -11.44 7.89
C PHE A 88 -16.03 -11.16 6.38
N PHE A 89 -15.15 -10.27 5.90
CA PHE A 89 -14.93 -10.05 4.47
C PHE A 89 -14.56 -11.37 3.75
N CYS A 90 -13.61 -12.13 4.27
CA CYS A 90 -13.19 -13.40 3.66
C CYS A 90 -14.30 -14.45 3.67
N CYS A 91 -15.05 -14.57 4.78
CA CYS A 91 -16.18 -15.50 4.90
C CYS A 91 -17.29 -15.15 3.89
N MET A 92 -17.60 -13.87 3.71
CA MET A 92 -18.60 -13.45 2.71
C MET A 92 -18.17 -13.81 1.29
N ALA A 93 -16.90 -13.52 0.93
CA ALA A 93 -16.37 -13.90 -0.37
C ALA A 93 -16.40 -15.42 -0.60
N ALA A 94 -16.08 -16.19 0.44
CA ALA A 94 -16.14 -17.65 0.42
C ALA A 94 -17.56 -18.15 0.19
N TYR A 95 -18.53 -17.59 0.91
CA TYR A 95 -19.93 -17.95 0.80
C TYR A 95 -20.51 -17.61 -0.59
N THR A 96 -20.23 -16.42 -1.09
CA THR A 96 -20.63 -16.02 -2.44
C THR A 96 -20.02 -16.92 -3.50
N THR A 97 -18.76 -17.36 -3.31
CA THR A 97 -18.07 -18.31 -4.21
C THR A 97 -18.72 -19.68 -4.19
N GLN A 98 -19.04 -20.19 -3.01
CA GLN A 98 -19.71 -21.48 -2.87
C GLN A 98 -21.10 -21.44 -3.49
N HIS A 99 -21.86 -20.36 -3.27
CA HIS A 99 -23.19 -20.19 -3.85
C HIS A 99 -23.15 -20.10 -5.38
N PHE A 100 -22.21 -19.34 -5.92
CA PHE A 100 -21.95 -19.27 -7.35
C PHE A 100 -21.65 -20.66 -7.97
N ALA A 101 -20.76 -21.42 -7.30
CA ALA A 101 -20.41 -22.77 -7.77
C ALA A 101 -21.61 -23.72 -7.74
N TYR A 102 -22.43 -23.63 -6.71
CA TYR A 102 -23.67 -24.39 -6.57
C TYR A 102 -24.66 -24.09 -7.71
N GLU A 103 -24.89 -22.82 -8.01
CA GLU A 103 -25.78 -22.40 -9.09
C GLU A 103 -25.24 -22.81 -10.47
N LEU A 104 -23.92 -22.73 -10.68
CA LEU A 104 -23.27 -23.19 -11.91
C LEU A 104 -23.51 -24.68 -12.14
N VAL A 105 -23.37 -25.50 -11.11
CA VAL A 105 -23.61 -26.95 -11.21
C VAL A 105 -25.07 -27.23 -11.51
N ASN A 106 -26.00 -26.55 -10.82
CA ASN A 106 -27.42 -26.72 -11.08
C ASN A 106 -27.79 -26.37 -12.53
N LEU A 107 -27.26 -25.22 -13.05
CA LEU A 107 -27.48 -24.81 -14.41
C LEU A 107 -26.96 -25.85 -15.40
N LEU A 108 -25.71 -26.32 -15.23
CA LEU A 108 -25.09 -27.28 -16.15
C LEU A 108 -25.85 -28.62 -16.16
N PHE A 109 -26.27 -29.11 -15.00
CA PHE A 109 -27.05 -30.35 -14.94
C PHE A 109 -28.44 -30.18 -15.52
N ALA A 110 -29.11 -29.05 -15.25
CA ALA A 110 -30.42 -28.75 -15.87
C ALA A 110 -30.32 -28.72 -17.40
N LEU A 111 -29.28 -28.08 -17.96
CA LEU A 111 -29.06 -28.01 -19.41
C LEU A 111 -28.74 -29.37 -20.03
N VAL A 112 -27.92 -30.20 -19.36
CA VAL A 112 -27.54 -31.51 -19.88
C VAL A 112 -28.70 -32.51 -19.82
N LEU A 113 -29.45 -32.50 -18.73
CA LEU A 113 -30.55 -33.45 -18.51
C LEU A 113 -31.89 -32.96 -19.10
N GLN A 114 -31.95 -31.68 -19.50
CA GLN A 114 -33.23 -31.02 -19.92
C GLN A 114 -34.37 -31.25 -18.92
N ALA A 115 -34.01 -31.32 -17.65
CA ALA A 115 -34.89 -31.61 -16.54
C ALA A 115 -34.45 -30.86 -15.29
N ARG A 116 -35.25 -30.86 -14.23
CA ARG A 116 -34.92 -30.35 -12.92
C ARG A 116 -33.56 -30.89 -12.46
N SER A 117 -32.74 -30.01 -11.89
CA SER A 117 -31.46 -30.44 -11.36
C SER A 117 -31.65 -31.50 -10.26
N PRO A 118 -30.89 -32.62 -10.31
CA PRO A 118 -30.95 -33.65 -9.29
C PRO A 118 -30.59 -33.13 -7.88
N LEU A 119 -29.80 -32.04 -7.80
CA LEU A 119 -29.44 -31.41 -6.52
C LEU A 119 -30.66 -30.75 -5.87
N LEU A 120 -31.55 -30.19 -6.65
CA LEU A 120 -32.80 -29.63 -6.14
C LEU A 120 -33.75 -30.74 -5.60
N GLY A 121 -33.80 -31.90 -6.25
CA GLY A 121 -34.51 -33.08 -5.75
C GLY A 121 -33.96 -33.65 -4.43
N MET A 122 -32.74 -33.33 -4.04
CA MET A 122 -32.20 -33.68 -2.71
C MET A 122 -32.84 -32.89 -1.57
N TYR A 123 -33.48 -31.76 -1.84
CA TYR A 123 -34.22 -30.98 -0.86
C TYR A 123 -35.68 -31.43 -0.72
N THR A 124 -36.26 -31.98 -1.80
CA THR A 124 -37.61 -32.49 -1.81
C THR A 124 -37.56 -34.00 -1.60
N GLU A 125 -38.10 -34.53 -0.55
CA GLU A 125 -38.10 -35.86 0.04
C GLU A 125 -38.25 -37.09 -0.87
N GLU A 126 -38.13 -37.02 -2.15
CA GLU A 126 -38.07 -38.17 -3.00
C GLU A 126 -36.84 -38.99 -2.69
N THR A 127 -37.05 -40.18 -2.17
CA THR A 127 -36.05 -41.21 -1.84
C THR A 127 -35.25 -41.57 -3.11
N VAL A 128 -34.25 -40.80 -3.42
CA VAL A 128 -33.22 -41.18 -4.40
C VAL A 128 -32.37 -42.23 -3.77
N THR A 129 -32.67 -43.50 -4.05
CA THR A 129 -31.79 -44.60 -3.75
C THR A 129 -30.52 -44.42 -4.57
N ILE A 130 -29.41 -44.01 -3.89
CA ILE A 130 -28.10 -43.95 -4.51
C ILE A 130 -27.64 -45.38 -4.73
N GLY A 131 -28.03 -45.96 -5.87
CA GLY A 131 -27.33 -47.13 -6.38
C GLY A 131 -25.97 -46.68 -6.93
N PHE A 132 -24.89 -47.39 -6.60
CA PHE A 132 -23.59 -47.23 -7.21
C PHE A 132 -23.71 -47.61 -8.69
N ASN A 133 -24.19 -46.65 -9.49
CA ASN A 133 -24.40 -46.82 -10.92
C ASN A 133 -23.40 -45.90 -11.66
N ARG A 134 -23.04 -46.26 -12.89
CA ARG A 134 -22.12 -45.50 -13.74
C ARG A 134 -22.58 -44.04 -13.92
N MET A 135 -23.89 -43.78 -13.95
CA MET A 135 -24.47 -42.44 -13.99
C MET A 135 -24.22 -41.61 -12.71
N THR A 136 -24.30 -42.22 -11.55
CA THR A 136 -24.00 -41.56 -10.27
C THR A 136 -22.52 -41.18 -10.17
N LEU A 137 -21.62 -42.04 -10.69
CA LEU A 137 -20.20 -41.74 -10.74
C LEU A 137 -19.90 -40.54 -11.67
N LEU A 138 -20.49 -40.52 -12.86
CA LEU A 138 -20.35 -39.40 -13.81
C LEU A 138 -20.88 -38.09 -13.21
N PHE A 139 -22.01 -38.14 -12.50
CA PHE A 139 -22.57 -37.00 -11.78
C PHE A 139 -21.60 -36.46 -10.73
N VAL A 140 -21.04 -37.30 -9.88
CA VAL A 140 -20.06 -36.89 -8.84
C VAL A 140 -18.79 -36.30 -9.45
N ILE A 141 -18.29 -36.89 -10.53
CA ILE A 141 -17.11 -36.38 -11.25
C ILE A 141 -17.42 -35.00 -11.84
N GLY A 142 -18.55 -34.84 -12.54
CA GLY A 142 -18.97 -33.55 -13.11
C GLY A 142 -19.14 -32.46 -12.05
N TYR A 143 -19.77 -32.81 -10.92
CA TYR A 143 -19.91 -31.96 -9.77
C TYR A 143 -18.55 -31.44 -9.26
N LEU A 144 -17.63 -32.36 -8.96
CA LEU A 144 -16.29 -32.00 -8.48
C LEU A 144 -15.53 -31.16 -9.48
N MET A 145 -15.59 -31.48 -10.79
CA MET A 145 -14.92 -30.70 -11.83
C MET A 145 -15.44 -29.26 -11.88
N CYS A 146 -16.77 -29.08 -11.81
CA CYS A 146 -17.36 -27.73 -11.80
C CYS A 146 -16.93 -26.92 -10.58
N TYR A 147 -16.95 -27.52 -9.39
CA TYR A 147 -16.49 -26.83 -8.17
C TYR A 147 -15.01 -26.47 -8.24
N VAL A 148 -14.16 -27.39 -8.67
CA VAL A 148 -12.72 -27.11 -8.85
C VAL A 148 -12.52 -25.98 -9.86
N ALA A 149 -13.23 -25.99 -10.99
CA ALA A 149 -13.14 -24.93 -12.01
C ALA A 149 -13.61 -23.58 -11.47
N ALA A 150 -14.77 -23.53 -10.80
CA ALA A 150 -15.30 -22.30 -10.21
C ALA A 150 -14.38 -21.74 -9.12
N TYR A 151 -13.90 -22.57 -8.20
CA TYR A 151 -12.99 -22.13 -7.12
C TYR A 151 -11.63 -21.68 -7.67
N THR A 152 -11.11 -22.35 -8.70
CA THR A 152 -9.89 -21.95 -9.39
C THR A 152 -10.07 -20.59 -10.06
N ALA A 153 -11.16 -20.39 -10.77
CA ALA A 153 -11.48 -19.10 -11.38
C ALA A 153 -11.57 -17.99 -10.31
N MET A 154 -12.32 -18.22 -9.24
CA MET A 154 -12.46 -17.26 -8.13
C MET A 154 -11.13 -16.97 -7.42
N TYR A 155 -10.24 -17.95 -7.32
CA TYR A 155 -8.88 -17.73 -6.83
C TYR A 155 -8.11 -16.73 -7.71
N PHE A 156 -8.07 -16.96 -9.02
CA PHE A 156 -7.31 -16.10 -9.93
C PHE A 156 -7.90 -14.70 -10.06
N PHE A 157 -9.22 -14.57 -10.10
CA PHE A 157 -9.87 -13.26 -10.26
C PHE A 157 -9.91 -12.44 -8.96
N PHE A 158 -10.08 -13.08 -7.81
CA PHE A 158 -10.37 -12.42 -6.55
C PHE A 158 -9.40 -12.76 -5.41
N ALA A 159 -9.30 -14.02 -4.98
CA ALA A 159 -8.53 -14.38 -3.80
C ALA A 159 -7.03 -14.05 -3.91
N ARG A 160 -6.47 -14.13 -5.11
CA ARG A 160 -5.08 -13.74 -5.39
C ARG A 160 -4.81 -12.25 -5.09
N ARG A 161 -5.81 -11.39 -5.12
CA ARG A 161 -5.68 -9.96 -4.85
C ARG A 161 -5.48 -9.65 -3.35
N ILE A 162 -5.81 -10.58 -2.47
CA ILE A 162 -5.55 -10.44 -1.02
C ILE A 162 -4.03 -10.50 -0.82
N ARG A 163 -3.45 -9.39 -0.33
CA ARG A 163 -2.00 -9.27 -0.11
C ARG A 163 -1.56 -10.16 1.04
N ALA A 164 -0.44 -10.88 0.87
CA ALA A 164 0.09 -11.76 1.90
C ALA A 164 0.52 -10.98 3.15
N ALA A 165 0.16 -11.48 4.32
CA ALA A 165 0.53 -10.97 5.65
C ALA A 165 0.15 -9.50 5.94
N ARG A 166 -0.69 -8.86 5.13
CA ARG A 166 -1.29 -7.55 5.42
C ARG A 166 -2.68 -7.71 6.01
N THR A 167 -2.98 -6.91 7.02
CA THR A 167 -4.33 -6.82 7.61
C THR A 167 -5.30 -6.23 6.58
N ILE A 168 -6.46 -6.86 6.45
CA ILE A 168 -7.53 -6.38 5.56
C ILE A 168 -8.18 -5.17 6.23
N VAL A 169 -8.01 -4.00 5.62
CA VAL A 169 -8.62 -2.76 6.09
C VAL A 169 -9.88 -2.49 5.29
N VAL A 170 -11.05 -2.55 5.93
CA VAL A 170 -12.33 -2.17 5.34
C VAL A 170 -12.81 -0.90 6.02
N ARG A 171 -12.74 0.22 5.31
CA ARG A 171 -13.10 1.55 5.84
C ARG A 171 -14.61 1.74 5.93
N SER A 172 -15.35 1.29 4.91
CA SER A 172 -16.81 1.42 4.86
C SER A 172 -17.50 0.16 5.39
N LYS A 173 -17.76 0.13 6.70
CA LYS A 173 -18.51 -0.94 7.34
C LYS A 173 -19.94 -1.03 6.80
N SER A 174 -20.57 0.10 6.51
CA SER A 174 -21.93 0.17 5.96
C SER A 174 -22.05 -0.52 4.61
N MET A 175 -21.10 -0.30 3.70
CA MET A 175 -21.08 -0.98 2.40
C MET A 175 -20.91 -2.49 2.56
N MET A 176 -20.06 -2.91 3.49
CA MET A 176 -19.87 -4.34 3.77
C MET A 176 -21.13 -4.99 4.31
N PHE A 177 -21.86 -4.32 5.20
CA PHE A 177 -23.17 -4.80 5.68
C PHE A 177 -24.23 -4.81 4.57
N LEU A 178 -24.19 -3.84 3.65
CA LEU A 178 -25.09 -3.84 2.49
C LEU A 178 -24.84 -5.03 1.57
N ILE A 179 -23.57 -5.38 1.31
CA ILE A 179 -23.19 -6.56 0.54
C ILE A 179 -23.66 -7.84 1.26
N ALA A 180 -23.49 -7.91 2.60
CA ALA A 180 -23.97 -9.03 3.41
C ALA A 180 -25.50 -9.17 3.32
N ALA A 181 -26.22 -8.06 3.41
CA ALA A 181 -27.67 -8.05 3.28
C ALA A 181 -28.12 -8.49 1.87
N GLY A 182 -27.41 -8.05 0.82
CA GLY A 182 -27.64 -8.48 -0.56
C GLY A 182 -27.46 -9.99 -0.75
N LEU A 183 -26.37 -10.55 -0.20
CA LEU A 183 -26.12 -11.99 -0.23
C LEU A 183 -27.21 -12.77 0.53
N LEU A 184 -27.61 -12.30 1.71
CA LEU A 184 -28.67 -12.93 2.48
C LEU A 184 -30.02 -12.88 1.75
N ALA A 185 -30.32 -11.76 1.11
CA ALA A 185 -31.54 -11.61 0.30
C ALA A 185 -31.54 -12.58 -0.91
N ASP A 186 -30.40 -12.73 -1.59
CA ASP A 186 -30.22 -13.67 -2.70
C ASP A 186 -30.47 -15.12 -2.25
N ILE A 187 -29.92 -15.53 -1.13
CA ILE A 187 -30.10 -16.87 -0.55
C ILE A 187 -31.57 -17.12 -0.16
N ILE A 188 -32.23 -16.14 0.48
CA ILE A 188 -33.62 -16.27 0.88
C ILE A 188 -34.50 -16.37 -0.35
N LEU A 189 -34.28 -15.50 -1.35
CA LEU A 189 -35.06 -15.50 -2.58
C LEU A 189 -34.89 -16.81 -3.34
N ASN A 190 -33.68 -17.30 -3.48
CA ASN A 190 -33.44 -18.60 -4.10
C ASN A 190 -34.11 -19.76 -3.35
N SER A 191 -34.04 -19.75 -2.00
CA SER A 191 -34.76 -20.75 -1.19
C SER A 191 -36.29 -20.69 -1.38
N VAL A 192 -36.87 -19.49 -1.43
CA VAL A 192 -38.32 -19.32 -1.69
C VAL A 192 -38.71 -19.84 -3.08
N LEU A 193 -37.94 -19.50 -4.10
CA LEU A 193 -38.17 -19.97 -5.46
C LEU A 193 -38.06 -21.51 -5.58
N ALA A 194 -37.07 -22.10 -4.90
CA ALA A 194 -36.86 -23.55 -4.88
C ALA A 194 -38.02 -24.31 -4.23
N TYR A 195 -38.63 -23.78 -3.16
CA TYR A 195 -39.71 -24.45 -2.41
C TYR A 195 -41.12 -24.14 -2.89
N HIS A 196 -41.36 -22.92 -3.39
CA HIS A 196 -42.70 -22.46 -3.77
C HIS A 196 -42.86 -22.17 -5.28
N GLY A 197 -41.73 -22.14 -6.02
CA GLY A 197 -41.74 -21.88 -7.45
C GLY A 197 -42.20 -23.11 -8.23
N ASN A 198 -43.35 -23.01 -8.86
CA ASN A 198 -43.81 -24.00 -9.85
C ASN A 198 -43.26 -23.61 -11.23
N MET A 199 -41.94 -23.59 -11.34
CA MET A 199 -41.23 -23.13 -12.55
C MET A 199 -41.05 -24.28 -13.55
N ASP A 200 -41.16 -23.94 -14.81
CA ASP A 200 -40.72 -24.82 -15.89
C ASP A 200 -39.17 -24.79 -15.99
N PHE A 201 -38.63 -25.67 -16.83
CA PHE A 201 -37.19 -25.77 -17.07
C PHE A 201 -36.53 -24.42 -17.43
N VAL A 202 -37.22 -23.60 -18.25
CA VAL A 202 -36.68 -22.29 -18.68
C VAL A 202 -36.63 -21.32 -17.52
N GLY A 203 -37.69 -21.28 -16.70
CA GLY A 203 -37.75 -20.45 -15.48
C GLY A 203 -36.63 -20.80 -14.47
N GLU A 204 -36.40 -22.10 -14.25
CA GLU A 204 -35.31 -22.56 -13.39
C GLU A 204 -33.94 -22.16 -13.94
N ALA A 205 -33.69 -22.35 -15.23
CA ALA A 205 -32.40 -21.95 -15.85
C ALA A 205 -32.19 -20.44 -15.76
N ILE A 206 -33.22 -19.62 -15.97
CA ILE A 206 -33.14 -18.16 -15.79
C ILE A 206 -32.80 -17.82 -14.33
N SER A 207 -33.39 -18.50 -13.36
CA SER A 207 -33.13 -18.30 -11.93
C SER A 207 -31.66 -18.57 -11.59
N TYR A 208 -31.10 -19.71 -12.05
CA TYR A 208 -29.69 -20.03 -11.83
C TYR A 208 -28.74 -18.98 -12.43
N VAL A 209 -29.00 -18.53 -13.66
CA VAL A 209 -28.23 -17.48 -14.31
C VAL A 209 -28.30 -16.17 -13.55
N THR A 210 -29.49 -15.79 -13.09
CA THR A 210 -29.72 -14.55 -12.33
C THR A 210 -28.94 -14.59 -10.99
N ASN A 211 -29.02 -15.70 -10.25
CA ASN A 211 -28.27 -15.87 -8.99
C ASN A 211 -26.76 -15.84 -9.21
N MET A 212 -26.27 -16.47 -10.28
CA MET A 212 -24.85 -16.38 -10.65
C MET A 212 -24.40 -14.95 -10.95
N LEU A 213 -25.24 -14.17 -11.65
CA LEU A 213 -24.96 -12.76 -11.92
C LEU A 213 -24.97 -11.93 -10.62
N CYS A 214 -25.93 -12.16 -9.73
CA CYS A 214 -25.96 -11.53 -8.41
C CYS A 214 -24.69 -11.83 -7.61
N CYS A 215 -24.28 -13.09 -7.52
CA CYS A 215 -23.04 -13.50 -6.87
C CYS A 215 -21.80 -12.83 -7.50
N ALA A 216 -21.72 -12.78 -8.82
CA ALA A 216 -20.62 -12.14 -9.54
C ALA A 216 -20.54 -10.64 -9.25
N LEU A 217 -21.68 -9.94 -9.23
CA LEU A 217 -21.78 -8.53 -8.88
C LEU A 217 -21.42 -8.26 -7.42
N LEU A 218 -21.90 -9.09 -6.50
CA LEU A 218 -21.61 -8.96 -5.07
C LEU A 218 -20.12 -9.13 -4.79
N ILE A 219 -19.49 -10.16 -5.34
CA ILE A 219 -18.03 -10.38 -5.14
C ILE A 219 -17.21 -9.29 -5.83
N TYR A 220 -17.62 -8.82 -7.01
CA TYR A 220 -16.97 -7.71 -7.69
C TYR A 220 -17.04 -6.42 -6.87
N ALA A 221 -18.23 -6.07 -6.35
CA ALA A 221 -18.43 -4.91 -5.49
C ALA A 221 -17.60 -5.01 -4.19
N GLN A 222 -17.53 -6.20 -3.61
CA GLN A 222 -16.75 -6.48 -2.41
C GLN A 222 -15.25 -6.24 -2.62
N PHE A 223 -14.68 -6.74 -3.71
CA PHE A 223 -13.27 -6.53 -4.04
C PHE A 223 -12.98 -5.12 -4.58
N GLY A 224 -13.95 -4.48 -5.24
CA GLY A 224 -13.88 -3.06 -5.58
C GLY A 224 -13.75 -2.18 -4.33
N LEU A 225 -14.53 -2.46 -3.29
CA LEU A 225 -14.44 -1.78 -2.00
C LEU A 225 -13.06 -1.95 -1.35
N LEU A 226 -12.45 -3.13 -1.44
CA LEU A 226 -11.10 -3.37 -0.92
C LEU A 226 -10.05 -2.54 -1.66
N GLN A 227 -10.13 -2.47 -2.99
CA GLN A 227 -9.18 -1.69 -3.82
C GLN A 227 -9.27 -0.19 -3.58
N THR A 228 -10.48 0.36 -3.47
CA THR A 228 -10.67 1.79 -3.21
C THR A 228 -10.13 2.19 -1.84
N THR A 229 -10.34 1.37 -0.81
CA THR A 229 -9.81 1.64 0.54
C THR A 229 -8.28 1.57 0.61
N GLU A 230 -7.64 0.66 -0.13
CA GLU A 230 -6.18 0.59 -0.22
C GLU A 230 -5.61 1.83 -0.93
N ALA A 231 -6.21 2.25 -2.06
CA ALA A 231 -5.78 3.44 -2.80
C ALA A 231 -5.94 4.73 -1.98
N GLU A 232 -7.06 4.90 -1.28
CA GLU A 232 -7.29 6.05 -0.38
C GLU A 232 -6.29 6.08 0.79
N ALA A 233 -5.94 4.94 1.36
CA ALA A 233 -4.96 4.85 2.44
C ALA A 233 -3.55 5.23 1.94
N GLU A 234 -3.18 4.83 0.73
CA GLU A 234 -1.91 5.17 0.10
C GLU A 234 -1.82 6.67 -0.20
N LEU A 235 -2.88 7.27 -0.76
CA LEU A 235 -2.98 8.71 -0.99
C LEU A 235 -2.88 9.50 0.32
N ALA A 236 -3.60 9.08 1.38
CA ALA A 236 -3.55 9.74 2.68
C ALA A 236 -2.14 9.68 3.31
N LEU A 237 -1.39 8.60 3.09
CA LEU A 237 0.00 8.48 3.54
C LEU A 237 0.91 9.47 2.78
N VAL A 238 0.79 9.53 1.46
CA VAL A 238 1.57 10.47 0.63
C VAL A 238 1.29 11.92 1.03
N ASP A 239 0.02 12.29 1.24
CA ASP A 239 -0.34 13.64 1.66
C ASP A 239 0.21 13.98 3.05
N ARG A 240 0.23 13.00 3.98
CA ARG A 240 0.83 13.18 5.30
C ARG A 240 2.33 13.44 5.21
N LEU A 241 3.05 12.66 4.39
CA LEU A 241 4.49 12.84 4.20
C LEU A 241 4.80 14.21 3.60
N ARG A 242 4.03 14.65 2.60
CA ARG A 242 4.19 15.98 2.01
C ARG A 242 3.96 17.11 3.02
N ARG A 243 2.98 16.98 3.91
CA ARG A 243 2.75 17.97 4.98
C ARG A 243 3.92 18.01 5.96
N GLN A 244 4.46 16.86 6.36
CA GLN A 244 5.62 16.80 7.24
C GLN A 244 6.87 17.45 6.62
N GLU A 245 7.13 17.18 5.33
CA GLU A 245 8.24 17.82 4.60
C GLU A 245 8.07 19.36 4.58
N ARG A 246 6.87 19.85 4.34
CA ARG A 246 6.58 21.29 4.32
C ARG A 246 6.74 21.92 5.70
N GLU A 247 6.19 21.33 6.73
CA GLU A 247 6.34 21.78 8.12
C GLU A 247 7.82 21.81 8.54
N GLN A 248 8.59 20.80 8.15
CA GLN A 248 10.04 20.76 8.40
C GLN A 248 10.77 21.90 7.70
N TYR A 249 10.42 22.19 6.43
CA TYR A 249 10.99 23.29 5.70
C TYR A 249 10.69 24.66 6.37
N GLU A 250 9.42 24.90 6.70
CA GLU A 250 8.99 26.13 7.37
C GLU A 250 9.72 26.32 8.70
N PHE A 251 9.81 25.28 9.51
CA PHE A 251 10.55 25.29 10.79
C PHE A 251 12.06 25.58 10.59
N SER A 252 12.68 24.94 9.60
CA SER A 252 14.10 25.18 9.30
C SER A 252 14.36 26.62 8.86
N ARG A 253 13.48 27.17 8.01
CA ARG A 253 13.54 28.55 7.56
C ARG A 253 13.42 29.54 8.73
N GLU A 254 12.43 29.38 9.58
CA GLU A 254 12.26 30.24 10.77
C GLU A 254 13.48 30.21 11.69
N ASN A 255 14.05 29.02 11.92
CA ASN A 255 15.26 28.88 12.74
C ASN A 255 16.47 29.59 12.13
N ILE A 256 16.66 29.52 10.82
CA ILE A 256 17.75 30.19 10.11
C ILE A 256 17.59 31.71 10.20
N ASP A 257 16.38 32.20 9.98
CA ASP A 257 16.08 33.64 10.08
C ASP A 257 16.36 34.14 11.53
N LEU A 258 16.00 33.35 12.55
CA LEU A 258 16.29 33.67 13.93
C LEU A 258 17.80 33.69 14.23
N ILE A 259 18.56 32.71 13.73
CA ILE A 259 20.01 32.64 13.86
C ILE A 259 20.65 33.87 13.21
N ASN A 260 20.25 34.20 11.99
CA ASN A 260 20.77 35.36 11.26
C ASN A 260 20.53 36.68 12.03
N MET A 261 19.33 36.86 12.55
CA MET A 261 18.98 38.02 13.38
C MET A 261 19.86 38.07 14.64
N LYS A 262 20.03 36.97 15.35
CA LYS A 262 20.86 36.90 16.54
C LYS A 262 22.34 37.15 16.25
N CYS A 263 22.88 36.62 15.16
CA CYS A 263 24.26 36.86 14.74
C CYS A 263 24.49 38.34 14.39
N HIS A 264 23.52 38.96 13.72
CA HIS A 264 23.55 40.39 13.43
C HIS A 264 23.61 41.24 14.72
N ASP A 265 22.70 40.96 15.68
CA ASP A 265 22.65 41.66 16.97
C ASP A 265 23.95 41.50 17.77
N MET A 266 24.47 40.25 17.84
CA MET A 266 25.76 39.97 18.51
C MET A 266 26.91 40.74 17.90
N ARG A 267 26.96 40.86 16.57
CA ARG A 267 27.98 41.62 15.85
C ARG A 267 27.89 43.11 16.16
N HIS A 268 26.68 43.63 16.24
CA HIS A 268 26.44 45.04 16.61
C HIS A 268 26.92 45.30 18.04
N GLN A 269 26.58 44.44 18.98
CA GLN A 269 27.01 44.52 20.39
C GLN A 269 28.51 44.43 20.53
N LEU A 270 29.18 43.54 19.80
CA LEU A 270 30.64 43.42 19.84
C LEU A 270 31.35 44.67 19.33
N ARG A 271 30.85 45.30 18.25
CA ARG A 271 31.37 46.55 17.75
C ARG A 271 31.19 47.73 18.73
N GLU A 272 30.10 47.76 19.46
CA GLU A 272 29.90 48.76 20.51
C GLU A 272 30.82 48.55 21.72
N ILE A 273 31.01 47.29 22.16
CA ILE A 273 31.92 46.96 23.25
C ILE A 273 33.36 47.25 22.86
N GLY A 274 33.77 46.90 21.63
CA GLY A 274 35.11 47.19 21.10
C GLY A 274 35.42 48.68 20.96
N ARG A 275 34.39 49.54 20.78
CA ARG A 275 34.55 50.99 20.79
C ARG A 275 34.59 51.63 22.19
N SER A 276 33.93 51.03 23.16
CA SER A 276 33.73 51.58 24.49
C SER A 276 34.77 51.12 25.55
N ARG A 277 35.47 49.99 25.29
CA ARG A 277 36.53 49.46 26.17
C ARG A 277 37.72 49.12 25.29
N SER A 278 38.92 49.37 25.79
CA SER A 278 40.19 48.98 25.22
C SER A 278 40.33 47.46 25.31
N MET A 279 39.58 46.71 24.50
CA MET A 279 39.73 45.28 24.36
C MET A 279 40.87 44.99 23.40
N PRO A 280 41.73 43.97 23.64
CA PRO A 280 42.75 43.55 22.69
C PRO A 280 42.10 43.17 21.34
N GLU A 281 42.65 43.68 20.25
CA GLU A 281 42.13 43.43 18.89
C GLU A 281 42.03 41.93 18.51
N ASP A 282 42.93 41.13 19.08
CA ASP A 282 42.98 39.68 18.92
C ASP A 282 41.71 38.99 19.50
N VAL A 283 41.22 39.43 20.67
CA VAL A 283 40.02 38.88 21.30
C VAL A 283 38.77 39.28 20.52
N VAL A 284 38.71 40.52 20.03
CA VAL A 284 37.56 40.95 19.18
C VAL A 284 37.54 40.17 17.87
N ARG A 285 38.71 39.94 17.28
CA ARG A 285 38.88 39.18 16.03
C ARG A 285 38.51 37.68 16.22
N GLU A 286 38.88 37.10 17.36
CA GLU A 286 38.55 35.72 17.72
C GLU A 286 37.02 35.56 17.92
N MET A 287 36.36 36.52 18.59
CA MET A 287 34.90 36.56 18.73
C MET A 287 34.16 36.82 17.40
N GLU A 288 34.66 37.73 16.55
CA GLU A 288 34.12 37.93 15.20
C GLU A 288 34.31 36.67 14.35
N SER A 289 35.42 35.96 14.46
CA SER A 289 35.66 34.69 13.80
C SER A 289 34.68 33.60 14.26
N ALA A 290 34.42 33.51 15.57
CA ALA A 290 33.44 32.56 16.12
C ALA A 290 32.00 32.85 15.64
N ILE A 291 31.62 34.14 15.51
CA ILE A 291 30.32 34.55 14.96
C ILE A 291 30.26 34.32 13.46
N SER A 292 31.39 34.51 12.73
CA SER A 292 31.45 34.29 11.29
C SER A 292 31.20 32.81 10.88
N LEU A 293 31.46 31.87 11.80
CA LEU A 293 31.14 30.46 11.63
C LEU A 293 29.60 30.25 11.49
N TYR A 294 28.82 31.09 12.17
CA TYR A 294 27.36 31.10 12.08
C TYR A 294 26.84 32.02 10.96
N ASP A 295 27.71 32.88 10.42
CA ASP A 295 27.41 33.82 9.34
C ASP A 295 27.65 33.23 7.94
N ALA A 296 27.97 31.93 7.88
CA ALA A 296 28.08 31.18 6.64
C ALA A 296 26.70 30.99 5.97
N VAL A 297 25.92 32.10 5.90
CA VAL A 297 24.70 32.13 5.10
C VAL A 297 25.11 32.04 3.65
N VAL A 298 24.86 30.90 3.08
CA VAL A 298 25.08 30.70 1.65
C VAL A 298 24.04 31.56 0.90
N LYS A 299 24.51 32.46 0.04
CA LYS A 299 23.66 33.28 -0.81
C LYS A 299 23.82 32.84 -2.25
N THR A 300 22.87 32.05 -2.73
CA THR A 300 22.84 31.56 -4.13
C THR A 300 21.89 32.36 -5.01
N GLY A 301 21.02 33.17 -4.40
CA GLY A 301 19.95 33.89 -5.08
C GLY A 301 18.60 33.13 -5.06
N ASN A 302 18.51 32.02 -4.32
CA ASN A 302 17.27 31.27 -4.11
C ASN A 302 17.07 30.98 -2.63
N VAL A 303 16.01 31.49 -2.03
CA VAL A 303 15.76 31.43 -0.58
C VAL A 303 15.69 29.99 -0.06
N ALA A 304 15.07 29.08 -0.77
CA ALA A 304 14.95 27.69 -0.35
C ALA A 304 16.29 26.97 -0.40
N LEU A 305 17.08 27.21 -1.46
CA LEU A 305 18.44 26.67 -1.56
C LEU A 305 19.36 27.25 -0.49
N ASP A 306 19.29 28.56 -0.24
CA ASP A 306 20.06 29.23 0.80
C ASP A 306 19.74 28.65 2.18
N THR A 307 18.47 28.37 2.46
CA THR A 307 18.02 27.74 3.70
C THR A 307 18.63 26.37 3.91
N VAL A 308 18.47 25.45 2.97
CA VAL A 308 18.99 24.08 3.12
C VAL A 308 20.50 24.03 3.13
N LEU A 309 21.18 24.86 2.33
CA LEU A 309 22.65 24.91 2.30
C LEU A 309 23.22 25.48 3.58
N THR A 310 22.59 26.51 4.17
CA THR A 310 23.02 27.06 5.46
C THR A 310 22.87 26.01 6.56
N GLU A 311 21.71 25.34 6.65
CA GLU A 311 21.48 24.28 7.62
C GLU A 311 22.52 23.16 7.51
N LYS A 312 22.71 22.63 6.29
CA LYS A 312 23.65 21.51 6.03
C LYS A 312 25.12 21.93 6.20
N SER A 313 25.47 23.19 5.88
CA SER A 313 26.81 23.71 6.15
C SER A 313 27.15 23.75 7.63
N LEU A 314 26.21 24.19 8.47
CA LEU A 314 26.36 24.18 9.93
C LEU A 314 26.47 22.75 10.48
N GLN A 315 25.68 21.81 9.97
CA GLN A 315 25.75 20.41 10.36
C GLN A 315 27.11 19.80 9.95
N CYS A 316 27.57 20.06 8.73
CA CYS A 316 28.87 19.60 8.22
C CYS A 316 30.03 20.16 9.06
N ALA A 317 30.02 21.45 9.38
CA ALA A 317 31.06 22.09 10.19
C ALA A 317 31.15 21.45 11.59
N LYS A 318 30.00 21.18 12.25
CA LYS A 318 29.99 20.48 13.55
C LYS A 318 30.51 19.04 13.48
N ALA A 319 30.36 18.38 12.33
CA ALA A 319 30.78 17.00 12.09
C ALA A 319 32.23 16.89 11.52
N GLY A 320 32.97 18.01 11.38
CA GLY A 320 34.29 18.04 10.77
C GLY A 320 34.27 17.69 9.27
N ILE A 321 33.16 17.98 8.57
CA ILE A 321 33.04 17.72 7.14
C ILE A 321 33.26 19.01 6.36
N ARG A 322 34.13 18.94 5.33
CA ARG A 322 34.38 20.08 4.43
C ARG A 322 33.36 20.07 3.29
N LEU A 323 32.37 20.97 3.36
CA LEU A 323 31.40 21.19 2.28
C LEU A 323 31.88 22.31 1.36
N THR A 324 32.07 22.00 0.07
CA THR A 324 32.38 22.98 -0.98
C THR A 324 31.13 23.16 -1.86
N CYS A 325 30.64 24.38 -1.96
CA CYS A 325 29.44 24.70 -2.70
C CYS A 325 29.72 25.77 -3.77
N VAL A 326 29.33 25.49 -5.02
CA VAL A 326 29.27 26.45 -6.12
C VAL A 326 27.89 26.33 -6.74
N ALA A 327 26.99 27.25 -6.42
CA ALA A 327 25.59 27.13 -6.80
C ALA A 327 25.03 28.45 -7.34
N ASP A 328 24.40 28.39 -8.51
CA ASP A 328 23.53 29.41 -9.07
C ASP A 328 22.09 29.08 -8.71
N GLY A 329 21.58 29.65 -7.62
CA GLY A 329 20.22 29.43 -7.15
C GLY A 329 19.15 30.07 -8.03
N GLY A 330 19.50 31.12 -8.75
CA GLY A 330 18.60 31.77 -9.72
C GLY A 330 18.18 30.81 -10.84
N ALA A 331 19.06 29.86 -11.19
CA ALA A 331 18.76 28.81 -12.17
C ALA A 331 17.63 27.86 -11.75
N LEU A 332 17.21 27.85 -10.47
CA LEU A 332 16.18 26.98 -9.91
C LEU A 332 14.85 27.70 -9.66
N SER A 333 14.67 28.93 -10.17
CA SER A 333 13.47 29.75 -9.93
C SER A 333 12.15 29.09 -10.37
N PHE A 334 12.21 28.15 -11.32
CA PHE A 334 11.06 27.39 -11.80
C PHE A 334 10.63 26.24 -10.87
N MET A 335 11.41 25.94 -9.86
CA MET A 335 11.10 24.87 -8.90
C MET A 335 10.38 25.41 -7.66
N GLY A 336 9.47 24.63 -7.11
CA GLY A 336 8.84 24.95 -5.81
C GLY A 336 9.84 24.88 -4.64
N GLU A 337 9.70 25.79 -3.67
CA GLU A 337 10.62 25.91 -2.53
C GLU A 337 10.77 24.59 -1.75
N SER A 338 9.68 23.88 -1.48
CA SER A 338 9.71 22.60 -0.78
C SER A 338 10.40 21.49 -1.57
N ASP A 339 10.29 21.49 -2.91
CA ASP A 339 10.96 20.50 -3.76
C ASP A 339 12.48 20.76 -3.79
N ILE A 340 12.91 22.02 -3.83
CA ILE A 340 14.33 22.40 -3.71
C ILE A 340 14.87 21.92 -2.35
N TYR A 341 14.16 22.25 -1.27
CA TYR A 341 14.58 21.86 0.09
C TYR A 341 14.69 20.33 0.24
N SER A 342 13.69 19.58 -0.25
CA SER A 342 13.67 18.12 -0.21
C SER A 342 14.78 17.51 -1.07
N LEU A 343 15.00 17.98 -2.30
CA LEU A 343 16.02 17.47 -3.20
C LEU A 343 17.42 17.64 -2.62
N PHE A 344 17.77 18.86 -2.23
CA PHE A 344 19.11 19.17 -1.70
C PHE A 344 19.31 18.60 -0.29
N GLY A 345 18.26 18.59 0.53
CA GLY A 345 18.27 17.96 1.86
C GLY A 345 18.61 16.49 1.77
N ASN A 346 17.90 15.73 0.94
CA ASN A 346 18.16 14.30 0.73
C ASN A 346 19.53 14.04 0.11
N ALA A 347 19.94 14.86 -0.86
CA ALA A 347 21.25 14.68 -1.52
C ALA A 347 22.42 14.90 -0.57
N LEU A 348 22.37 15.96 0.25
CA LEU A 348 23.42 16.30 1.20
C LEU A 348 23.42 15.38 2.43
N GLU A 349 22.24 14.90 2.87
CA GLU A 349 22.15 13.92 3.95
C GLU A 349 22.77 12.57 3.55
N ASN A 350 22.48 12.09 2.35
CA ASN A 350 23.11 10.89 1.80
C ASN A 350 24.65 11.03 1.72
N ALA A 351 25.14 12.20 1.27
CA ALA A 351 26.56 12.48 1.20
C ALA A 351 27.20 12.54 2.59
N THR A 352 26.55 13.20 3.57
CA THR A 352 27.01 13.30 4.96
C THR A 352 27.11 11.91 5.61
N ASP A 353 26.09 11.09 5.48
CA ASP A 353 26.08 9.71 6.00
C ASP A 353 27.20 8.84 5.41
N ALA A 354 27.53 9.05 4.14
CA ALA A 354 28.60 8.32 3.49
C ALA A 354 29.99 8.72 4.01
N VAL A 355 30.26 10.05 4.11
CA VAL A 355 31.59 10.55 4.54
C VAL A 355 31.81 10.40 6.04
N MET A 356 30.77 10.32 6.86
CA MET A 356 30.91 10.06 8.31
C MET A 356 31.54 8.70 8.64
N ARG A 357 31.54 7.77 7.69
CA ARG A 357 32.21 6.46 7.81
C ARG A 357 33.69 6.50 7.48
N LEU A 358 34.22 7.65 7.05
CA LEU A 358 35.58 7.87 6.64
C LEU A 358 36.37 8.59 7.73
N GLY A 359 37.70 8.56 7.62
CA GLY A 359 38.60 9.39 8.45
C GLY A 359 38.33 10.88 8.21
N GLU A 360 38.63 11.72 9.21
CA GLU A 360 38.36 13.17 9.16
C GLU A 360 38.96 13.88 7.94
N ALA A 361 40.14 13.46 7.50
CA ALA A 361 40.83 14.05 6.35
C ALA A 361 40.07 13.86 5.02
N ASP A 362 39.32 12.78 4.92
CA ASP A 362 38.57 12.37 3.71
C ASP A 362 37.13 12.83 3.71
N ARG A 363 36.67 13.54 4.74
CA ARG A 363 35.30 14.02 4.86
C ARG A 363 35.09 15.28 4.01
N VAL A 364 34.89 15.07 2.72
CA VAL A 364 34.71 16.16 1.76
C VAL A 364 33.44 15.93 0.96
N ILE A 365 32.58 16.95 0.85
CA ILE A 365 31.41 16.96 0.01
C ILE A 365 31.51 18.13 -0.97
N SER A 366 31.24 17.90 -2.25
CA SER A 366 31.22 18.93 -3.27
C SER A 366 29.82 19.01 -3.91
N LEU A 367 29.23 20.21 -3.88
CA LEU A 367 27.98 20.53 -4.54
C LEU A 367 28.22 21.55 -5.66
N LYS A 368 27.66 21.28 -6.83
CA LYS A 368 27.66 22.23 -7.96
C LYS A 368 26.24 22.33 -8.53
N VAL A 369 25.78 23.56 -8.75
CA VAL A 369 24.52 23.87 -9.44
C VAL A 369 24.84 24.94 -10.48
N TYR A 370 24.56 24.65 -11.73
CA TYR A 370 24.81 25.59 -12.83
C TYR A 370 23.85 25.36 -13.98
N ARG A 371 23.55 26.41 -14.71
CA ARG A 371 22.74 26.39 -15.93
C ARG A 371 23.63 26.35 -17.15
N THR A 372 23.33 25.49 -18.10
CA THR A 372 23.97 25.44 -19.43
C THR A 372 22.88 25.40 -20.48
N GLY A 373 22.64 26.53 -21.14
CA GLY A 373 21.55 26.67 -22.07
C GLY A 373 20.18 26.47 -21.41
N GLU A 374 19.43 25.49 -21.88
CA GLU A 374 18.10 25.16 -21.35
C GLU A 374 18.12 24.04 -20.30
N LEU A 375 19.30 23.67 -19.80
CA LEU A 375 19.45 22.63 -18.78
C LEU A 375 20.09 23.18 -17.53
N VAL A 376 19.52 22.83 -16.38
CA VAL A 376 20.16 22.98 -15.07
C VAL A 376 20.77 21.65 -14.67
N THR A 377 22.03 21.70 -14.28
CA THR A 377 22.79 20.55 -13.79
C THR A 377 23.07 20.73 -12.30
N ILE A 378 22.66 19.72 -11.50
CA ILE A 378 22.97 19.62 -10.08
C ILE A 378 23.89 18.41 -9.91
N THR A 379 25.05 18.61 -9.31
CA THR A 379 26.01 17.52 -9.04
C THR A 379 26.43 17.55 -7.58
N VAL A 380 26.22 16.42 -6.86
CA VAL A 380 26.73 16.20 -5.52
C VAL A 380 27.73 15.06 -5.56
N ARG A 381 28.95 15.31 -5.06
CA ARG A 381 30.04 14.31 -5.03
C ARG A 381 30.59 14.17 -3.64
N ASN A 382 30.84 12.92 -3.25
CA ASN A 382 31.49 12.60 -1.99
C ASN A 382 32.27 11.28 -2.10
N PRO A 383 33.38 11.10 -1.39
CA PRO A 383 34.04 9.82 -1.23
C PRO A 383 33.13 8.87 -0.39
N TYR A 384 33.32 7.57 -0.58
CA TYR A 384 32.65 6.55 0.19
C TYR A 384 33.53 5.36 0.54
N ALA A 385 33.17 4.61 1.59
CA ALA A 385 33.85 3.37 1.97
C ALA A 385 33.01 2.15 1.64
N GLY A 386 33.66 1.08 1.19
CA GLY A 386 33.05 -0.20 0.89
C GLY A 386 32.57 -0.32 -0.55
N LYS A 387 31.62 -1.25 -0.79
CA LYS A 387 31.07 -1.53 -2.14
C LYS A 387 29.65 -1.04 -2.20
N VAL A 388 29.31 -0.28 -3.23
CA VAL A 388 27.93 0.12 -3.54
C VAL A 388 27.40 -0.88 -4.56
N THR A 389 26.28 -1.54 -4.22
CA THR A 389 25.52 -2.40 -5.11
C THR A 389 24.31 -1.62 -5.65
N PHE A 390 23.94 -1.89 -6.89
CA PHE A 390 22.81 -1.26 -7.56
C PHE A 390 21.75 -2.31 -7.88
N ASP A 391 20.49 -1.96 -7.73
CA ASP A 391 19.36 -2.79 -8.14
C ASP A 391 19.18 -2.79 -9.69
N GLU A 392 18.23 -3.59 -10.19
CA GLU A 392 17.92 -3.67 -11.62
C GLU A 392 17.48 -2.31 -12.24
N ARG A 393 17.12 -1.33 -11.40
CA ARG A 393 16.72 0.02 -11.80
C ARG A 393 17.85 1.04 -11.69
N GLY A 394 19.06 0.60 -11.33
CA GLY A 394 20.22 1.48 -11.13
C GLY A 394 20.17 2.29 -9.84
N LEU A 395 19.37 1.88 -8.85
CA LEU A 395 19.30 2.50 -7.53
C LEU A 395 20.32 1.83 -6.59
N PRO A 396 21.05 2.60 -5.76
CA PRO A 396 21.95 2.01 -4.78
C PRO A 396 21.16 1.26 -3.71
N GLU A 397 21.55 0.01 -3.45
CA GLU A 397 21.00 -0.78 -2.36
C GLU A 397 21.46 -0.22 -1.01
N THR A 398 20.54 -0.14 -0.05
CA THR A 398 20.81 0.45 1.25
C THR A 398 21.56 -0.52 2.15
N THR A 399 22.68 -0.06 2.73
CA THR A 399 23.50 -0.83 3.70
C THR A 399 23.02 -0.70 5.15
N LYS A 400 21.93 0.03 5.42
CA LYS A 400 21.37 0.21 6.77
C LYS A 400 20.29 -0.84 7.02
N GLY A 401 20.51 -1.70 8.04
CA GLY A 401 19.55 -2.74 8.45
C GLY A 401 18.29 -2.15 9.06
N GLY A 402 17.20 -2.20 8.30
CA GLY A 402 15.86 -1.79 8.70
C GLY A 402 15.00 -1.67 7.45
N ALA A 403 14.15 -2.68 7.18
CA ALA A 403 13.43 -2.82 5.90
C ALA A 403 12.41 -1.71 5.60
N ASP A 404 12.09 -0.80 6.54
CA ASP A 404 10.94 0.11 6.40
C ASP A 404 11.26 1.61 6.36
N THR A 405 12.51 2.06 6.54
CA THR A 405 12.80 3.51 6.67
C THR A 405 13.89 4.07 5.77
N HIS A 406 14.67 3.27 5.04
CA HIS A 406 15.81 3.74 4.26
C HIS A 406 15.76 3.27 2.80
N GLY A 407 16.08 4.16 1.88
CA GLY A 407 15.98 4.01 0.42
C GLY A 407 15.07 5.07 -0.22
N TYR A 408 14.39 5.86 0.61
CA TYR A 408 13.48 6.90 0.12
C TYR A 408 14.21 8.13 -0.42
N GLY A 409 15.40 8.50 0.10
CA GLY A 409 16.10 9.71 -0.27
C GLY A 409 16.46 9.79 -1.76
N VAL A 410 17.10 8.76 -2.33
CA VAL A 410 17.42 8.75 -3.77
C VAL A 410 16.16 8.63 -4.63
N ARG A 411 15.16 7.87 -4.18
CA ARG A 411 13.86 7.79 -4.88
C ARG A 411 13.14 9.13 -4.88
N SER A 412 13.14 9.85 -3.76
CA SER A 412 12.55 11.20 -3.66
C SER A 412 13.24 12.16 -4.63
N ILE A 413 14.58 12.11 -4.73
CA ILE A 413 15.35 12.92 -5.68
C ILE A 413 14.95 12.60 -7.12
N MET A 414 14.82 11.32 -7.48
CA MET A 414 14.40 10.91 -8.83
C MET A 414 12.99 11.37 -9.15
N GLN A 415 12.06 11.18 -8.23
CA GLN A 415 10.66 11.62 -8.40
C GLN A 415 10.58 13.14 -8.54
N THR A 416 11.37 13.89 -7.78
CA THR A 416 11.44 15.35 -7.91
C THR A 416 12.01 15.73 -9.29
N ALA A 417 13.08 15.07 -9.75
CA ALA A 417 13.63 15.33 -11.08
C ALA A 417 12.59 15.04 -12.19
N GLU A 418 11.90 13.90 -12.11
CA GLU A 418 10.85 13.52 -13.06
C GLU A 418 9.66 14.51 -13.06
N LYS A 419 9.26 15.03 -11.91
CA LYS A 419 8.21 16.05 -11.76
C LYS A 419 8.50 17.30 -12.61
N TYR A 420 9.77 17.65 -12.74
CA TYR A 420 10.22 18.80 -13.55
C TYR A 420 10.71 18.39 -14.94
N GLY A 421 10.33 17.21 -15.43
CA GLY A 421 10.69 16.71 -16.76
C GLY A 421 12.16 16.33 -16.93
N GLY A 422 12.91 16.26 -15.83
CA GLY A 422 14.34 15.94 -15.79
C GLY A 422 14.63 14.48 -15.44
N ARG A 423 15.92 14.22 -15.16
CA ARG A 423 16.40 12.90 -14.75
C ARG A 423 17.49 13.02 -13.68
N ALA A 424 17.51 12.06 -12.76
CA ALA A 424 18.60 11.89 -11.82
C ALA A 424 19.31 10.55 -12.08
N ALA A 425 20.64 10.58 -11.96
CA ALA A 425 21.51 9.41 -12.12
C ALA A 425 22.55 9.36 -11.01
N VAL A 426 22.86 8.17 -10.56
CA VAL A 426 23.86 7.90 -9.54
C VAL A 426 24.99 7.07 -10.13
N THR A 427 26.24 7.45 -9.84
CA THR A 427 27.42 6.68 -10.20
C THR A 427 28.32 6.48 -8.98
N ALA A 428 28.96 5.33 -8.87
CA ALA A 428 29.92 5.01 -7.83
C ALA A 428 31.14 4.37 -8.48
N ASP A 429 32.17 5.18 -8.71
CA ASP A 429 33.39 4.76 -9.39
C ASP A 429 34.63 5.42 -8.74
N GLY A 430 35.75 4.70 -8.72
CA GLY A 430 37.01 5.20 -8.20
C GLY A 430 36.97 5.68 -6.73
N GLY A 431 36.05 5.14 -5.89
CA GLY A 431 35.87 5.56 -4.50
C GLY A 431 35.08 6.87 -4.34
N VAL A 432 34.48 7.40 -5.42
CA VAL A 432 33.67 8.60 -5.41
C VAL A 432 32.23 8.26 -5.81
N PHE A 433 31.30 8.63 -4.97
CA PHE A 433 29.87 8.60 -5.26
C PHE A 433 29.46 9.94 -5.86
N ALA A 434 28.75 9.91 -6.98
CA ALA A 434 28.28 11.10 -7.64
C ALA A 434 26.79 10.97 -7.98
N LEU A 435 26.00 11.90 -7.47
CA LEU A 435 24.62 12.13 -7.85
C LEU A 435 24.57 13.27 -8.86
N ASN A 436 23.99 13.02 -10.03
CA ASN A 436 23.80 14.01 -11.07
C ASN A 436 22.30 14.14 -11.37
N VAL A 437 21.79 15.37 -11.33
CA VAL A 437 20.41 15.71 -11.69
C VAL A 437 20.43 16.69 -12.84
N LEU A 438 19.66 16.40 -13.88
CA LEU A 438 19.49 17.24 -15.07
C LEU A 438 18.03 17.67 -15.16
N LEU A 439 17.78 18.96 -15.17
CA LEU A 439 16.42 19.54 -15.22
C LEU A 439 16.32 20.47 -16.43
N PRO A 440 15.32 20.30 -17.32
CA PRO A 440 15.04 21.27 -18.36
C PRO A 440 14.41 22.53 -17.75
N VAL A 441 14.84 23.69 -18.22
CA VAL A 441 14.24 24.98 -17.85
C VAL A 441 12.97 25.18 -18.71
N PRO A 442 11.80 25.46 -18.12
CA PRO A 442 10.58 25.71 -18.88
C PRO A 442 10.76 26.89 -19.88
N ILE A 443 10.33 26.67 -21.11
CA ILE A 443 10.35 27.73 -22.17
C ILE A 443 9.33 28.79 -21.78
N GLY A 444 9.77 29.92 -21.26
CA GLY A 444 8.91 31.03 -20.81
C GLY A 444 9.53 31.93 -19.75
N GLU A 445 10.55 31.46 -19.03
CA GLU A 445 11.27 32.27 -18.02
C GLU A 445 12.64 32.80 -18.51
N ALA A 446 12.99 32.60 -19.78
CA ALA A 446 14.31 32.92 -20.32
C ALA A 446 14.55 34.42 -20.57
N ASP A 447 13.54 35.27 -20.58
CA ASP A 447 13.67 36.69 -21.06
C ASP A 447 13.49 37.78 -19.98
N GLY A 448 13.43 37.42 -18.69
CA GLY A 448 13.13 38.37 -17.61
C GLY A 448 14.32 39.13 -17.00
N VAL A 449 15.60 38.82 -17.31
CA VAL A 449 16.76 39.38 -16.55
C VAL A 449 17.73 40.22 -17.38
N ASN A 450 17.55 40.41 -18.69
CA ASN A 450 18.49 41.18 -19.51
C ASN A 450 17.88 42.39 -20.27
N GLY A 451 16.90 43.04 -19.70
CA GLY A 451 16.31 44.24 -20.29
C GLY A 451 16.16 45.41 -19.33
N ASP A 452 17.25 45.94 -18.74
CA ASP A 452 17.27 47.32 -18.31
C ASP A 452 18.66 47.78 -17.80
N LYS A 453 19.61 47.92 -18.70
CA LYS A 453 20.82 48.76 -18.49
C LYS A 453 21.41 49.19 -19.84
N ARG A 454 20.65 49.96 -20.63
CA ARG A 454 21.19 50.89 -21.61
C ARG A 454 20.11 51.91 -21.97
N ALA A 455 20.09 53.02 -21.26
CA ALA A 455 19.71 54.41 -21.70
C ALA A 455 19.50 55.25 -20.43
N GLU A 456 20.50 55.90 -19.97
CA GLU A 456 20.69 57.33 -19.73
C GLU A 456 21.96 57.55 -18.91
#